data_ab29542668e6a6aee9dea2f0ae153ffe
#
_entry.id   ab29542668e6a6aee9dea2f0ae153ffe
#
_cell.length_a   1.000
_cell.length_b   1.000
_cell.length_c   1.000
_cell.angle_alpha   90.00
_cell.angle_beta   90.00
_cell.angle_gamma   90.00
#
_symmetry.space_group_name_H-M   'P 1'
#
loop_
_entity.id
_entity.type
_entity.pdbx_description
1 polymer ?
#
loop_
_entity_poly.entity_id
_entity_poly.type
_entity_poly.pdbx_seq_one_letter_code
_entity_poly.pdbx_strand_id
1 'polypeptide(L)'
;MLKKLLSCLLLTMALLIVAGCNQEDPDSKVIRMGGFPNVTHVQALVARNMSRHGEGWFERYLPGYSIEWYTYNAGPTAMEALFGRTADLTYVGPSPALNAYAVSAGREVRILAGAVNGGAALMVAPGSSINTPADFKGRSIATPQLGNTQDVSCRAWLARNGLSCTLEGAGDCRVAPTPNSMQLQLMKQGDIDACWTVEPWVSRLESMAGARILVQEPDVVTTVLVGRVGWLKNHPQEAATLIRAHQELTQWIIDHPEEAQARVVEELTLLTQAPMEPELVRSAWNRLKLTTDIDLPGLKQFVEDAQAADLLDRVPPLDGMIYKQD
;
A
#
# COMPACT_ATOMS: atom_id res chain seq x y z
N MET A 1 -9.95 -36.29 -45.09
CA MET A 1 -10.24 -36.71 -43.69
C MET A 1 -9.07 -36.43 -42.74
N LEU A 2 -7.84 -36.76 -43.10
CA LEU A 2 -6.66 -36.60 -42.21
C LEU A 2 -6.39 -35.15 -41.74
N LYS A 3 -6.55 -34.14 -42.63
CA LYS A 3 -6.38 -32.72 -42.28
C LYS A 3 -7.42 -32.19 -41.28
N LYS A 4 -8.66 -32.70 -41.30
CA LYS A 4 -9.71 -32.31 -40.33
C LYS A 4 -9.50 -32.97 -38.96
N LEU A 5 -8.96 -34.18 -38.92
CA LEU A 5 -8.58 -34.85 -37.65
C LEU A 5 -7.39 -34.14 -36.99
N LEU A 6 -6.38 -33.73 -37.75
CA LEU A 6 -5.22 -32.99 -37.23
C LEU A 6 -5.62 -31.61 -36.70
N SER A 7 -6.56 -30.93 -37.36
CA SER A 7 -7.08 -29.62 -36.91
C SER A 7 -7.90 -29.72 -35.61
N CYS A 8 -8.70 -30.80 -35.43
CA CYS A 8 -9.42 -31.04 -34.18
C CYS A 8 -8.48 -31.42 -33.05
N LEU A 9 -7.42 -32.20 -33.32
CA LEU A 9 -6.44 -32.60 -32.28
C LEU A 9 -5.62 -31.39 -31.78
N LEU A 10 -5.25 -30.47 -32.68
CA LEU A 10 -4.57 -29.23 -32.33
C LEU A 10 -5.47 -28.25 -31.55
N LEU A 11 -6.77 -28.18 -31.87
CA LEU A 11 -7.72 -27.36 -31.13
C LEU A 11 -7.99 -27.89 -29.73
N THR A 12 -8.11 -29.22 -29.57
CA THR A 12 -8.29 -29.84 -28.23
C THR A 12 -7.03 -29.74 -27.36
N MET A 13 -5.83 -29.84 -27.98
CA MET A 13 -4.57 -29.64 -27.24
C MET A 13 -4.35 -28.19 -26.83
N ALA A 14 -4.77 -27.20 -27.65
CA ALA A 14 -4.76 -25.79 -27.30
C ALA A 14 -5.75 -25.44 -26.16
N LEU A 15 -6.94 -26.08 -26.16
CA LEU A 15 -7.91 -25.91 -25.04
C LEU A 15 -7.43 -26.52 -23.73
N LEU A 16 -6.68 -27.61 -23.75
CA LEU A 16 -6.11 -28.23 -22.54
C LEU A 16 -4.96 -27.41 -21.93
N ILE A 17 -4.21 -26.68 -22.76
CA ILE A 17 -3.12 -25.79 -22.29
C ILE A 17 -3.69 -24.52 -21.62
N VAL A 18 -4.84 -24.02 -22.05
CA VAL A 18 -5.47 -22.83 -21.45
C VAL A 18 -6.20 -23.15 -20.13
N ALA A 19 -6.62 -24.42 -19.93
CA ALA A 19 -7.27 -24.85 -18.68
C ALA A 19 -6.27 -25.12 -17.53
N GLY A 20 -4.95 -25.17 -17.82
CA GLY A 20 -3.90 -25.46 -16.83
C GLY A 20 -3.32 -24.24 -16.11
N CYS A 21 -3.61 -23.01 -16.55
CA CYS A 21 -3.07 -21.80 -15.96
C CYS A 21 -4.08 -21.20 -14.96
N ASN A 22 -3.97 -21.54 -13.68
CA ASN A 22 -4.50 -20.87 -12.47
C ASN A 22 -5.27 -21.77 -11.50
N GLN A 23 -5.01 -23.08 -11.45
CA GLN A 23 -5.41 -23.84 -10.26
C GLN A 23 -4.38 -23.56 -9.15
N GLU A 24 -4.85 -22.92 -8.08
CA GLU A 24 -4.08 -22.89 -6.82
C GLU A 24 -3.85 -24.32 -6.38
N ASP A 25 -2.60 -24.64 -6.08
CA ASP A 25 -2.28 -25.88 -5.39
C ASP A 25 -2.69 -25.72 -3.93
N PRO A 26 -3.76 -26.40 -3.47
CA PRO A 26 -4.21 -26.29 -2.08
C PRO A 26 -3.21 -26.87 -1.09
N ASP A 27 -2.25 -27.67 -1.56
CA ASP A 27 -1.17 -28.25 -0.76
C ASP A 27 0.10 -27.37 -0.79
N SER A 28 0.07 -26.24 -1.48
CA SER A 28 1.20 -25.31 -1.55
C SER A 28 1.58 -24.83 -0.15
N LYS A 29 2.85 -25.02 0.20
CA LYS A 29 3.45 -24.50 1.43
C LYS A 29 4.13 -23.14 1.21
N VAL A 30 3.77 -22.42 0.16
CA VAL A 30 4.26 -21.09 -0.17
C VAL A 30 3.16 -20.08 0.07
N ILE A 31 3.45 -19.04 0.84
CA ILE A 31 2.58 -17.89 1.06
C ILE A 31 3.20 -16.68 0.39
N ARG A 32 2.49 -16.08 -0.54
CA ARG A 32 2.95 -14.94 -1.34
C ARG A 32 2.50 -13.65 -0.69
N MET A 33 3.46 -12.92 -0.11
CA MET A 33 3.20 -11.67 0.61
C MET A 33 3.77 -10.45 -0.11
N GLY A 34 2.99 -9.40 -0.18
CA GLY A 34 3.36 -8.13 -0.80
C GLY A 34 3.63 -7.01 0.19
N GLY A 35 4.43 -6.03 -0.25
CA GLY A 35 4.67 -4.80 0.47
C GLY A 35 5.34 -3.76 -0.43
N PHE A 36 5.55 -2.55 0.10
CA PHE A 36 6.19 -1.46 -0.64
C PHE A 36 7.49 -1.05 0.02
N PRO A 37 8.44 -0.50 -0.74
CA PRO A 37 9.70 0.00 -0.20
C PRO A 37 9.51 1.38 0.46
N ASN A 38 8.59 1.45 1.42
CA ASN A 38 8.25 2.64 2.20
C ASN A 38 8.35 2.32 3.70
N VAL A 39 8.80 3.26 4.52
CA VAL A 39 8.90 3.07 5.98
C VAL A 39 7.52 2.82 6.61
N THR A 40 6.44 3.31 5.99
CA THR A 40 5.05 3.00 6.39
C THR A 40 4.67 1.52 6.23
N HIS A 41 5.52 0.69 5.61
CA HIS A 41 5.35 -0.76 5.49
C HIS A 41 6.33 -1.53 6.41
N VAL A 42 6.63 -0.98 7.56
CA VAL A 42 7.69 -1.46 8.46
C VAL A 42 7.58 -2.93 8.81
N GLN A 43 6.38 -3.46 9.09
CA GLN A 43 6.20 -4.89 9.40
C GLN A 43 6.63 -5.80 8.24
N ALA A 44 6.26 -5.42 7.00
CA ALA A 44 6.70 -6.15 5.80
C ALA A 44 8.22 -6.10 5.62
N LEU A 45 8.82 -4.91 5.80
CA LEU A 45 10.27 -4.73 5.64
C LEU A 45 11.07 -5.53 6.67
N VAL A 46 10.66 -5.47 7.94
CA VAL A 46 11.33 -6.20 9.03
C VAL A 46 11.18 -7.70 8.84
N ALA A 47 9.97 -8.20 8.58
CA ALA A 47 9.75 -9.64 8.37
C ALA A 47 10.53 -10.16 7.15
N ARG A 48 10.54 -9.40 6.05
CA ARG A 48 11.29 -9.75 4.84
C ARG A 48 12.80 -9.79 5.07
N ASN A 49 13.33 -8.80 5.81
CA ASN A 49 14.73 -8.80 6.21
C ASN A 49 15.07 -10.03 7.05
N MET A 50 14.24 -10.36 8.05
CA MET A 50 14.40 -11.56 8.88
C MET A 50 14.37 -12.85 8.04
N SER A 51 13.43 -12.98 7.08
CA SER A 51 13.39 -14.13 6.17
C SER A 51 14.68 -14.26 5.35
N ARG A 52 15.21 -13.14 4.85
CA ARG A 52 16.47 -13.07 4.09
C ARG A 52 17.68 -13.58 4.90
N HIS A 53 17.68 -13.30 6.21
CA HIS A 53 18.74 -13.74 7.12
C HIS A 53 18.52 -15.15 7.72
N GLY A 54 17.49 -15.86 7.28
CA GLY A 54 17.16 -17.19 7.81
C GLY A 54 16.50 -17.15 9.19
N GLU A 55 16.07 -15.99 9.63
CA GLU A 55 15.39 -15.74 10.91
C GLU A 55 13.86 -15.64 10.74
N GLY A 56 13.32 -16.08 9.63
CA GLY A 56 11.97 -15.84 9.14
C GLY A 56 10.91 -15.71 10.22
N TRP A 57 10.31 -14.52 10.37
CA TRP A 57 9.35 -14.27 11.45
C TRP A 57 8.07 -15.09 11.27
N PHE A 58 7.44 -15.02 10.10
CA PHE A 58 6.20 -15.76 9.83
C PHE A 58 6.46 -17.25 9.69
N GLU A 59 7.60 -17.65 9.14
CA GLU A 59 8.00 -19.03 8.96
C GLU A 59 8.14 -19.78 10.29
N ARG A 60 8.54 -19.08 11.37
CA ARG A 60 8.61 -19.67 12.73
C ARG A 60 7.22 -20.06 13.27
N TYR A 61 6.19 -19.31 12.90
CA TYR A 61 4.80 -19.60 13.31
C TYR A 61 4.12 -20.62 12.41
N LEU A 62 4.63 -20.80 11.19
CA LEU A 62 4.09 -21.71 10.18
C LEU A 62 5.17 -22.72 9.72
N PRO A 63 5.53 -23.70 10.57
CA PRO A 63 6.55 -24.69 10.23
C PRO A 63 6.21 -25.41 8.93
N GLY A 64 7.19 -25.47 8.03
CA GLY A 64 7.06 -26.09 6.71
C GLY A 64 6.50 -25.18 5.62
N TYR A 65 6.09 -23.95 5.95
CA TYR A 65 5.75 -22.91 4.97
C TYR A 65 6.98 -22.04 4.67
N SER A 66 7.02 -21.48 3.47
CA SER A 66 7.94 -20.42 3.07
C SER A 66 7.17 -19.17 2.68
N ILE A 67 7.75 -18.00 2.92
CA ILE A 67 7.18 -16.73 2.50
C ILE A 67 7.92 -16.23 1.27
N GLU A 68 7.19 -16.05 0.17
CA GLU A 68 7.68 -15.35 -1.00
C GLU A 68 7.28 -13.88 -0.94
N TRP A 69 8.27 -12.99 -0.95
CA TRP A 69 8.07 -11.56 -0.82
C TRP A 69 8.05 -10.84 -2.18
N TYR A 70 6.96 -10.14 -2.45
CA TYR A 70 6.79 -9.30 -3.64
C TYR A 70 6.86 -7.83 -3.29
N THR A 71 7.42 -7.03 -4.20
CA THR A 71 7.53 -5.58 -4.05
C THR A 71 6.64 -4.90 -5.06
N TYR A 72 5.75 -4.03 -4.58
CA TYR A 72 4.88 -3.20 -5.41
C TYR A 72 5.25 -1.74 -5.26
N ASN A 73 4.96 -0.94 -6.28
CA ASN A 73 5.24 0.51 -6.25
C ASN A 73 4.05 1.33 -5.73
N ALA A 74 2.83 0.79 -5.84
CA ALA A 74 1.61 1.44 -5.36
C ALA A 74 0.47 0.42 -5.13
N GLY A 75 -0.58 0.89 -4.43
CA GLY A 75 -1.68 0.05 -3.97
C GLY A 75 -2.50 -0.63 -5.05
N PRO A 76 -2.93 0.05 -6.12
CA PRO A 76 -3.67 -0.59 -7.20
C PRO A 76 -2.98 -1.82 -7.77
N THR A 77 -1.66 -1.76 -8.03
CA THR A 77 -0.89 -2.91 -8.53
C THR A 77 -0.86 -4.08 -7.53
N ALA A 78 -0.80 -3.79 -6.24
CA ALA A 78 -0.88 -4.85 -5.21
C ALA A 78 -2.27 -5.52 -5.19
N MET A 79 -3.34 -4.75 -5.40
CA MET A 79 -4.70 -5.30 -5.51
C MET A 79 -4.89 -6.14 -6.77
N GLU A 80 -4.32 -5.71 -7.91
CA GLU A 80 -4.29 -6.51 -9.14
C GLU A 80 -3.60 -7.86 -8.92
N ALA A 81 -2.52 -7.90 -8.14
CA ALA A 81 -1.83 -9.14 -7.80
C ALA A 81 -2.71 -10.09 -6.95
N LEU A 82 -3.50 -9.56 -6.01
CA LEU A 82 -4.49 -10.36 -5.27
C LEU A 82 -5.59 -10.90 -6.19
N PHE A 83 -6.13 -10.07 -7.08
CA PHE A 83 -7.16 -10.50 -8.05
C PHE A 83 -6.60 -11.54 -9.04
N GLY A 84 -5.37 -11.33 -9.50
CA GLY A 84 -4.65 -12.24 -10.40
C GLY A 84 -4.12 -13.50 -9.71
N ARG A 85 -4.34 -13.67 -8.40
CA ARG A 85 -3.86 -14.81 -7.60
C ARG A 85 -2.34 -14.98 -7.63
N THR A 86 -1.60 -13.91 -7.88
CA THR A 86 -0.14 -13.88 -7.82
C THR A 86 0.39 -13.44 -6.46
N ALA A 87 -0.49 -12.95 -5.59
CA ALA A 87 -0.26 -12.72 -4.16
C ALA A 87 -1.43 -13.27 -3.33
N ASP A 88 -1.18 -13.65 -2.09
CA ASP A 88 -2.16 -14.15 -1.14
C ASP A 88 -2.50 -13.08 -0.11
N LEU A 89 -1.48 -12.37 0.38
CA LEU A 89 -1.60 -11.26 1.31
C LEU A 89 -0.73 -10.08 0.85
N THR A 90 -1.08 -8.89 1.29
CA THR A 90 -0.23 -7.71 1.08
C THR A 90 -0.46 -6.67 2.17
N TYR A 91 0.60 -5.96 2.52
CA TYR A 91 0.49 -4.68 3.19
C TYR A 91 0.19 -3.62 2.14
N VAL A 92 -0.79 -2.76 2.40
CA VAL A 92 -1.27 -1.78 1.42
C VAL A 92 -2.01 -0.63 2.10
N GLY A 93 -2.12 0.50 1.42
CA GLY A 93 -2.95 1.62 1.91
C GLY A 93 -4.45 1.30 1.92
N PRO A 94 -5.24 1.97 2.78
CA PRO A 94 -6.66 1.69 2.93
C PRO A 94 -7.47 1.96 1.64
N SER A 95 -7.20 3.05 0.90
CA SER A 95 -7.99 3.38 -0.29
C SER A 95 -7.92 2.33 -1.40
N PRO A 96 -6.77 1.79 -1.79
CA PRO A 96 -6.72 0.68 -2.74
C PRO A 96 -7.46 -0.57 -2.26
N ALA A 97 -7.37 -0.89 -0.95
CA ALA A 97 -8.10 -2.01 -0.37
C ALA A 97 -9.62 -1.80 -0.41
N LEU A 98 -10.09 -0.60 -0.08
CA LEU A 98 -11.50 -0.20 -0.17
C LEU A 98 -12.03 -0.25 -1.61
N ASN A 99 -11.24 0.25 -2.57
CA ASN A 99 -11.60 0.17 -3.98
C ASN A 99 -11.69 -1.27 -4.47
N ALA A 100 -10.72 -2.11 -4.13
CA ALA A 100 -10.75 -3.54 -4.45
C ALA A 100 -11.96 -4.26 -3.83
N TYR A 101 -12.30 -3.92 -2.59
CA TYR A 101 -13.49 -4.43 -1.93
C TYR A 101 -14.77 -3.99 -2.65
N ALA A 102 -14.86 -2.72 -3.04
CA ALA A 102 -16.02 -2.16 -3.74
C ALA A 102 -16.22 -2.79 -5.12
N VAL A 103 -15.20 -2.77 -5.99
CA VAL A 103 -15.30 -3.28 -7.37
C VAL A 103 -15.55 -4.78 -7.42
N SER A 104 -15.08 -5.53 -6.41
CA SER A 104 -15.38 -6.96 -6.28
C SER A 104 -16.73 -7.24 -5.61
N ALA A 105 -17.52 -6.21 -5.28
CA ALA A 105 -18.74 -6.34 -4.50
C ALA A 105 -18.51 -7.14 -3.19
N GLY A 106 -17.39 -6.91 -2.53
CA GLY A 106 -17.02 -7.55 -1.28
C GLY A 106 -16.53 -9.01 -1.40
N ARG A 107 -16.21 -9.49 -2.60
CA ARG A 107 -15.93 -10.94 -2.79
C ARG A 107 -14.46 -11.33 -2.72
N GLU A 108 -13.52 -10.40 -2.97
CA GLU A 108 -12.12 -10.78 -3.25
C GLU A 108 -11.14 -10.50 -2.12
N VAL A 109 -11.37 -9.48 -1.31
CA VAL A 109 -10.38 -9.05 -0.31
C VAL A 109 -10.98 -8.85 1.08
N ARG A 110 -10.14 -9.04 2.13
CA ARG A 110 -10.46 -8.72 3.54
C ARG A 110 -9.28 -8.03 4.20
N ILE A 111 -9.55 -7.06 5.08
CA ILE A 111 -8.57 -6.52 6.00
C ILE A 111 -8.44 -7.47 7.19
N LEU A 112 -7.21 -7.89 7.48
CA LEU A 112 -6.87 -8.82 8.56
C LEU A 112 -6.45 -8.08 9.83
N ALA A 113 -5.70 -6.97 9.66
CA ALA A 113 -5.20 -6.14 10.76
C ALA A 113 -4.86 -4.73 10.28
N GLY A 114 -4.80 -3.78 11.20
CA GLY A 114 -4.06 -2.53 11.02
C GLY A 114 -2.56 -2.79 10.95
N ALA A 115 -1.79 -1.82 10.49
CA ALA A 115 -0.34 -1.89 10.51
C ALA A 115 0.28 -0.54 10.93
N VAL A 116 0.01 0.55 10.20
CA VAL A 116 0.58 1.86 10.46
C VAL A 116 -0.44 2.96 10.26
N ASN A 117 -0.49 3.90 11.20
CA ASN A 117 -1.12 5.20 11.03
C ASN A 117 -0.03 6.28 10.92
N GLY A 118 -0.35 7.41 10.31
CA GLY A 118 0.59 8.51 10.11
C GLY A 118 1.64 8.24 9.03
N GLY A 119 2.72 9.00 9.05
CA GLY A 119 3.81 8.90 8.08
C GLY A 119 3.46 9.44 6.69
N ALA A 120 2.32 10.10 6.51
CA ALA A 120 1.95 10.81 5.30
C ALA A 120 1.90 12.31 5.55
N ALA A 121 2.22 13.12 4.54
CA ALA A 121 2.18 14.57 4.63
C ALA A 121 1.96 15.24 3.28
N LEU A 122 1.32 16.41 3.31
CA LEU A 122 1.34 17.40 2.22
C LEU A 122 2.59 18.26 2.39
N MET A 123 3.51 18.11 1.42
CA MET A 123 4.76 18.85 1.34
C MET A 123 4.62 20.00 0.36
N VAL A 124 5.24 21.13 0.65
CA VAL A 124 5.35 22.26 -0.29
C VAL A 124 6.80 22.55 -0.59
N ALA A 125 7.04 23.03 -1.82
CA ALA A 125 8.37 23.32 -2.33
C ALA A 125 9.12 24.38 -1.48
N PRO A 126 10.45 24.34 -1.43
CA PRO A 126 11.25 25.31 -0.68
C PRO A 126 10.98 26.73 -1.18
N GLY A 127 10.88 27.68 -0.26
CA GLY A 127 10.59 29.07 -0.60
C GLY A 127 9.18 29.34 -1.14
N SER A 128 8.31 28.33 -1.18
CA SER A 128 6.93 28.46 -1.64
C SER A 128 6.14 29.44 -0.77
N SER A 129 5.33 30.29 -1.41
CA SER A 129 4.37 31.16 -0.76
C SER A 129 3.10 30.44 -0.29
N ILE A 130 2.97 29.15 -0.55
CA ILE A 130 1.81 28.35 -0.15
C ILE A 130 1.84 28.16 1.37
N ASN A 131 0.89 28.75 2.10
CA ASN A 131 0.74 28.64 3.55
C ASN A 131 -0.69 28.25 3.96
N THR A 132 -1.63 28.50 3.08
CA THR A 132 -3.07 28.22 3.30
C THR A 132 -3.63 27.42 2.13
N PRO A 133 -4.79 26.75 2.30
CA PRO A 133 -5.47 26.07 1.20
C PRO A 133 -5.74 26.98 -0.01
N ALA A 134 -6.10 28.24 0.21
CA ALA A 134 -6.40 29.17 -0.87
C ALA A 134 -5.21 29.44 -1.82
N ASP A 135 -3.98 29.27 -1.34
CA ASP A 135 -2.75 29.47 -2.13
C ASP A 135 -2.51 28.38 -3.17
N PHE A 136 -3.30 27.28 -3.13
CA PHE A 136 -3.22 26.22 -4.12
C PHE A 136 -3.90 26.54 -5.45
N LYS A 137 -4.64 27.67 -5.56
CA LYS A 137 -5.24 28.05 -6.85
C LYS A 137 -4.18 28.21 -7.93
N GLY A 138 -4.38 27.51 -9.05
CA GLY A 138 -3.45 27.46 -10.17
C GLY A 138 -2.18 26.64 -9.95
N ARG A 139 -2.10 25.89 -8.82
CA ARG A 139 -0.92 25.09 -8.47
C ARG A 139 -1.02 23.64 -8.90
N SER A 140 0.14 22.99 -9.01
CA SER A 140 0.28 21.56 -9.31
C SER A 140 0.73 20.79 -8.09
N ILE A 141 -0.05 19.76 -7.74
CA ILE A 141 0.19 18.87 -6.58
C ILE A 141 0.42 17.47 -7.10
N ALA A 142 1.54 16.85 -6.73
CA ALA A 142 1.82 15.47 -7.07
C ALA A 142 1.26 14.50 -6.02
N THR A 143 0.72 13.36 -6.48
CA THR A 143 0.33 12.22 -5.63
C THR A 143 0.91 10.94 -6.23
N PRO A 144 1.18 9.87 -5.44
CA PRO A 144 1.94 8.73 -5.97
C PRO A 144 1.28 8.00 -7.13
N GLN A 145 -0.04 7.84 -7.08
CA GLN A 145 -0.84 7.21 -8.12
C GLN A 145 -2.31 7.58 -7.93
N LEU A 146 -3.04 7.68 -9.04
CA LEU A 146 -4.49 7.93 -9.01
C LEU A 146 -5.21 6.87 -8.16
N GLY A 147 -6.06 7.33 -7.24
CA GLY A 147 -6.87 6.47 -6.36
C GLY A 147 -6.08 5.77 -5.26
N ASN A 148 -4.78 6.05 -5.09
CA ASN A 148 -4.08 5.59 -3.91
C ASN A 148 -4.47 6.42 -2.66
N THR A 149 -4.04 5.99 -1.48
CA THR A 149 -4.41 6.64 -0.22
C THR A 149 -4.07 8.13 -0.21
N GLN A 150 -2.89 8.51 -0.68
CA GLN A 150 -2.43 9.90 -0.70
C GLN A 150 -3.19 10.76 -1.73
N ASP A 151 -3.60 10.17 -2.84
CA ASP A 151 -4.42 10.86 -3.85
C ASP A 151 -5.81 11.17 -3.31
N VAL A 152 -6.44 10.19 -2.66
CA VAL A 152 -7.75 10.39 -2.00
C VAL A 152 -7.63 11.44 -0.89
N SER A 153 -6.65 11.32 0.02
CA SER A 153 -6.42 12.31 1.09
C SER A 153 -6.20 13.71 0.53
N CYS A 154 -5.41 13.85 -0.54
CA CYS A 154 -5.13 15.14 -1.18
C CYS A 154 -6.42 15.77 -1.72
N ARG A 155 -7.18 15.04 -2.53
CA ARG A 155 -8.41 15.53 -3.14
C ARG A 155 -9.46 15.87 -2.10
N ALA A 156 -9.64 15.03 -1.11
CA ALA A 156 -10.57 15.25 -0.01
C ALA A 156 -10.19 16.48 0.82
N TRP A 157 -8.89 16.65 1.11
CA TRP A 157 -8.42 17.85 1.81
C TRP A 157 -8.67 19.12 1.01
N LEU A 158 -8.39 19.12 -0.31
CA LEU A 158 -8.70 20.25 -1.19
C LEU A 158 -10.18 20.56 -1.20
N ALA A 159 -11.05 19.56 -1.37
CA ALA A 159 -12.50 19.74 -1.39
C ALA A 159 -13.05 20.29 -0.07
N ARG A 160 -12.58 19.76 1.08
CA ARG A 160 -12.95 20.28 2.42
C ARG A 160 -12.55 21.75 2.63
N ASN A 161 -11.55 22.23 1.89
CA ASN A 161 -11.10 23.62 1.91
C ASN A 161 -11.67 24.47 0.76
N GLY A 162 -12.71 23.99 0.07
CA GLY A 162 -13.44 24.73 -0.96
C GLY A 162 -12.69 24.86 -2.30
N LEU A 163 -11.72 23.97 -2.56
CA LEU A 163 -10.99 23.90 -3.82
C LEU A 163 -11.48 22.74 -4.67
N SER A 164 -11.81 23.02 -5.92
CA SER A 164 -12.18 22.00 -6.91
C SER A 164 -10.94 21.44 -7.62
N CYS A 165 -10.92 20.13 -7.81
CA CYS A 165 -9.85 19.45 -8.53
C CYS A 165 -10.42 18.19 -9.17
N THR A 166 -10.72 18.22 -10.48
CA THR A 166 -11.32 17.08 -11.18
C THR A 166 -10.27 16.08 -11.62
N LEU A 167 -10.72 14.87 -12.00
CA LEU A 167 -9.85 13.82 -12.53
C LEU A 167 -9.22 14.21 -13.87
N GLU A 168 -9.92 15.02 -14.69
CA GLU A 168 -9.46 15.53 -15.97
C GLU A 168 -8.43 16.68 -15.80
N GLY A 169 -8.13 17.09 -14.57
CA GLY A 169 -7.17 18.17 -14.28
C GLY A 169 -7.74 19.57 -14.45
N ALA A 170 -9.07 19.71 -14.49
CA ALA A 170 -9.75 20.99 -14.42
C ALA A 170 -10.02 21.41 -12.97
N GLY A 171 -10.37 22.66 -12.75
CA GLY A 171 -10.71 23.23 -11.45
C GLY A 171 -9.70 24.25 -10.94
N ASP A 172 -9.72 24.48 -9.61
CA ASP A 172 -8.86 25.49 -8.97
C ASP A 172 -7.38 25.09 -8.95
N CYS A 173 -7.07 23.80 -8.88
CA CYS A 173 -5.71 23.27 -8.86
C CYS A 173 -5.63 21.91 -9.60
N ARG A 174 -4.41 21.50 -9.92
CA ARG A 174 -4.16 20.24 -10.62
C ARG A 174 -3.55 19.21 -9.66
N VAL A 175 -4.18 18.05 -9.51
CA VAL A 175 -3.57 16.88 -8.85
C VAL A 175 -3.08 15.92 -9.93
N ALA A 176 -1.77 15.64 -9.94
CA ALA A 176 -1.11 14.83 -10.96
C ALA A 176 -0.49 13.56 -10.35
N PRO A 177 -0.90 12.36 -10.79
CA PRO A 177 -0.25 11.12 -10.40
C PRO A 177 1.22 11.13 -10.78
N THR A 178 2.11 10.97 -9.81
CA THR A 178 3.56 11.06 -9.97
C THR A 178 4.23 10.12 -8.96
N PRO A 179 4.95 9.09 -9.40
CA PRO A 179 5.61 8.16 -8.49
C PRO A 179 6.48 8.86 -7.44
N ASN A 180 6.46 8.39 -6.21
CA ASN A 180 7.21 8.99 -5.10
C ASN A 180 8.70 9.25 -5.44
N SER A 181 9.33 8.31 -6.16
CA SER A 181 10.74 8.44 -6.58
C SER A 181 11.00 9.62 -7.50
N MET A 182 9.99 10.10 -8.25
CA MET A 182 10.09 11.25 -9.15
C MET A 182 9.75 12.57 -8.46
N GLN A 183 8.95 12.56 -7.39
CA GLN A 183 8.48 13.78 -6.72
C GLN A 183 9.66 14.64 -6.21
N LEU A 184 10.70 14.01 -5.65
CA LEU A 184 11.89 14.70 -5.17
C LEU A 184 12.59 15.47 -6.29
N GLN A 185 12.78 14.83 -7.45
CA GLN A 185 13.44 15.46 -8.60
C GLN A 185 12.60 16.60 -9.16
N LEU A 186 11.32 16.39 -9.38
CA LEU A 186 10.39 17.40 -9.92
C LEU A 186 10.26 18.60 -8.99
N MET A 187 10.23 18.37 -7.67
CA MET A 187 10.20 19.46 -6.70
C MET A 187 11.49 20.29 -6.72
N LYS A 188 12.66 19.65 -6.85
CA LYS A 188 13.96 20.36 -7.02
C LYS A 188 14.04 21.18 -8.31
N GLN A 189 13.37 20.73 -9.36
CA GLN A 189 13.31 21.40 -10.66
C GLN A 189 12.26 22.52 -10.69
N GLY A 190 11.36 22.58 -9.70
CA GLY A 190 10.24 23.53 -9.67
C GLY A 190 9.07 23.14 -10.58
N ASP A 191 9.02 21.87 -11.02
CA ASP A 191 7.95 21.35 -11.90
C ASP A 191 6.67 21.01 -11.12
N ILE A 192 6.76 20.85 -9.79
CA ILE A 192 5.61 20.69 -8.89
C ILE A 192 5.72 21.67 -7.73
N ASP A 193 4.58 22.26 -7.35
CA ASP A 193 4.50 23.20 -6.23
C ASP A 193 4.40 22.49 -4.87
N ALA A 194 3.79 21.30 -4.87
CA ALA A 194 3.54 20.49 -3.67
C ALA A 194 3.42 19.02 -4.03
N CYS A 195 3.48 18.15 -3.02
CA CYS A 195 3.13 16.75 -3.17
C CYS A 195 2.54 16.18 -1.88
N TRP A 196 1.57 15.27 -2.01
CA TRP A 196 1.13 14.44 -0.91
C TRP A 196 1.84 13.10 -0.99
N THR A 197 2.65 12.79 0.00
CA THR A 197 3.56 11.64 -0.04
C THR A 197 3.64 10.92 1.31
N VAL A 198 4.43 9.87 1.40
CA VAL A 198 4.64 9.05 2.61
C VAL A 198 6.12 8.90 2.94
N GLU A 199 6.41 8.45 4.17
CA GLU A 199 7.77 8.12 4.57
C GLU A 199 8.35 6.91 3.81
N PRO A 200 9.62 6.95 3.36
CA PRO A 200 10.67 7.93 3.76
C PRO A 200 10.74 9.17 2.85
N TRP A 201 9.79 9.37 1.95
CA TRP A 201 9.83 10.46 0.97
C TRP A 201 9.60 11.83 1.60
N VAL A 202 8.78 11.91 2.69
CA VAL A 202 8.62 13.13 3.48
C VAL A 202 9.99 13.57 4.01
N SER A 203 10.70 12.71 4.72
CA SER A 203 12.04 12.99 5.26
C SER A 203 13.08 13.31 4.17
N ARG A 204 13.00 12.63 3.01
CA ARG A 204 13.88 12.92 1.88
C ARG A 204 13.62 14.31 1.27
N LEU A 205 12.35 14.68 1.14
CA LEU A 205 11.97 16.00 0.62
C LEU A 205 12.42 17.12 1.56
N GLU A 206 12.27 16.94 2.88
CA GLU A 206 12.78 17.89 3.86
C GLU A 206 14.30 18.03 3.77
N SER A 207 15.04 16.92 3.86
CA SER A 207 16.50 16.95 3.96
C SER A 207 17.20 17.28 2.63
N MET A 208 16.68 16.81 1.49
CA MET A 208 17.37 16.88 0.21
C MET A 208 16.83 17.97 -0.73
N ALA A 209 15.58 18.40 -0.54
CA ALA A 209 14.96 19.46 -1.33
C ALA A 209 14.69 20.73 -0.52
N GLY A 210 14.78 20.70 0.82
CA GLY A 210 14.39 21.82 1.67
C GLY A 210 12.87 22.08 1.68
N ALA A 211 12.08 21.09 1.30
CA ALA A 211 10.64 21.15 1.35
C ALA A 211 10.15 21.21 2.80
N ARG A 212 8.96 21.76 3.02
CA ARG A 212 8.35 21.79 4.35
C ARG A 212 7.00 21.10 4.37
N ILE A 213 6.67 20.55 5.52
CA ILE A 213 5.34 19.99 5.78
C ILE A 213 4.33 21.15 5.91
N LEU A 214 3.23 21.09 5.16
CA LEU A 214 2.09 21.95 5.33
C LEU A 214 0.97 21.29 6.12
N VAL A 215 0.69 19.99 5.84
CA VAL A 215 -0.31 19.19 6.54
C VAL A 215 0.30 17.85 6.92
N GLN A 216 0.06 17.43 8.15
CA GLN A 216 0.39 16.10 8.65
C GLN A 216 -0.83 15.51 9.37
N GLU A 217 -1.13 14.24 9.10
CA GLU A 217 -2.27 13.53 9.68
C GLU A 217 -1.76 12.31 10.48
N PRO A 218 -1.36 12.49 11.75
CA PRO A 218 -0.64 11.46 12.51
C PRO A 218 -1.47 10.22 12.86
N ASP A 219 -2.80 10.35 12.89
CA ASP A 219 -3.70 9.27 13.28
C ASP A 219 -4.43 8.63 12.07
N VAL A 220 -4.22 9.15 10.86
CA VAL A 220 -4.83 8.61 9.66
C VAL A 220 -4.16 7.30 9.24
N VAL A 221 -4.97 6.28 8.96
CA VAL A 221 -4.50 4.98 8.50
C VAL A 221 -3.71 5.11 7.20
N THR A 222 -2.49 4.60 7.19
CA THR A 222 -1.63 4.60 5.99
C THR A 222 -1.35 3.20 5.47
N THR A 223 -1.38 2.19 6.34
CA THR A 223 -1.14 0.80 5.94
C THR A 223 -1.99 -0.17 6.76
N VAL A 224 -2.58 -1.13 6.05
CA VAL A 224 -3.31 -2.28 6.59
C VAL A 224 -2.77 -3.58 6.00
N LEU A 225 -2.95 -4.71 6.69
CA LEU A 225 -2.71 -6.05 6.16
C LEU A 225 -3.98 -6.57 5.51
N VAL A 226 -3.91 -6.95 4.24
CA VAL A 226 -5.03 -7.42 3.43
C VAL A 226 -4.75 -8.82 2.91
N GLY A 227 -5.76 -9.67 2.89
CA GLY A 227 -5.70 -11.02 2.33
C GLY A 227 -6.78 -11.26 1.28
N ARG A 228 -6.46 -12.14 0.32
CA ARG A 228 -7.37 -12.60 -0.71
C ARG A 228 -8.36 -13.60 -0.14
N VAL A 229 -9.65 -13.39 -0.37
CA VAL A 229 -10.74 -14.22 0.18
C VAL A 229 -10.58 -15.71 -0.18
N GLY A 230 -10.19 -16.02 -1.42
CA GLY A 230 -9.97 -17.40 -1.83
C GLY A 230 -8.90 -18.11 -0.99
N TRP A 231 -7.77 -17.45 -0.76
CA TRP A 231 -6.71 -17.99 0.10
C TRP A 231 -7.16 -18.13 1.55
N LEU A 232 -7.80 -17.11 2.11
CA LEU A 232 -8.29 -17.09 3.49
C LEU A 232 -9.29 -18.24 3.78
N LYS A 233 -10.15 -18.55 2.81
CA LYS A 233 -11.13 -19.67 2.94
C LYS A 233 -10.45 -21.03 2.89
N ASN A 234 -9.40 -21.18 2.11
CA ASN A 234 -8.68 -22.44 1.96
C ASN A 234 -7.65 -22.67 3.08
N HIS A 235 -7.21 -21.60 3.77
CA HIS A 235 -6.16 -21.62 4.79
C HIS A 235 -6.57 -20.84 6.06
N PRO A 236 -7.71 -21.17 6.70
CA PRO A 236 -8.21 -20.39 7.84
C PRO A 236 -7.30 -20.47 9.07
N GLN A 237 -6.62 -21.60 9.29
CA GLN A 237 -5.71 -21.79 10.42
C GLN A 237 -4.40 -21.00 10.22
N GLU A 238 -3.87 -21.02 9.00
CA GLU A 238 -2.70 -20.24 8.60
C GLU A 238 -2.99 -18.74 8.68
N ALA A 239 -4.17 -18.30 8.24
CA ALA A 239 -4.62 -16.92 8.34
C ALA A 239 -4.67 -16.45 9.81
N ALA A 240 -5.27 -17.26 10.70
CA ALA A 240 -5.30 -16.97 12.13
C ALA A 240 -3.89 -16.87 12.73
N THR A 241 -3.01 -17.79 12.34
CA THR A 241 -1.62 -17.81 12.78
C THR A 241 -0.84 -16.59 12.28
N LEU A 242 -1.02 -16.20 11.00
CA LEU A 242 -0.39 -15.01 10.43
C LEU A 242 -0.85 -13.72 11.10
N ILE A 243 -2.15 -13.59 11.43
CA ILE A 243 -2.67 -12.43 12.16
C ILE A 243 -1.98 -12.32 13.53
N ARG A 244 -1.90 -13.41 14.27
CA ARG A 244 -1.20 -13.43 15.56
C ARG A 244 0.29 -13.10 15.39
N ALA A 245 0.95 -13.72 14.43
CA ALA A 245 2.36 -13.45 14.14
C ALA A 245 2.61 -11.99 13.75
N HIS A 246 1.69 -11.37 12.98
CA HIS A 246 1.73 -9.93 12.67
C HIS A 246 1.57 -9.05 13.93
N GLN A 247 0.66 -9.42 14.83
CA GLN A 247 0.48 -8.70 16.11
C GLN A 247 1.74 -8.76 16.97
N GLU A 248 2.32 -9.95 17.10
CA GLU A 248 3.56 -10.14 17.87
C GLU A 248 4.77 -9.46 17.19
N LEU A 249 4.84 -9.47 15.86
CA LEU A 249 5.85 -8.69 15.10
C LEU A 249 5.73 -7.21 15.36
N THR A 250 4.51 -6.68 15.32
CA THR A 250 4.27 -5.25 15.57
C THR A 250 4.71 -4.88 16.97
N GLN A 251 4.40 -5.71 17.98
CA GLN A 251 4.87 -5.49 19.35
C GLN A 251 6.39 -5.59 19.45
N TRP A 252 7.01 -6.59 18.81
CA TRP A 252 8.46 -6.74 18.77
C TRP A 252 9.14 -5.49 18.17
N ILE A 253 8.61 -4.93 17.09
CA ILE A 253 9.13 -3.71 16.46
C ILE A 253 9.02 -2.51 17.42
N ILE A 254 7.94 -2.42 18.20
CA ILE A 254 7.75 -1.36 19.21
C ILE A 254 8.78 -1.50 20.34
N ASP A 255 9.05 -2.72 20.78
CA ASP A 255 9.95 -3.02 21.90
C ASP A 255 11.44 -2.95 21.50
N HIS A 256 11.75 -3.12 20.20
CA HIS A 256 13.11 -3.15 19.66
C HIS A 256 13.31 -2.14 18.51
N PRO A 257 13.03 -0.84 18.72
CA PRO A 257 12.98 0.15 17.65
C PRO A 257 14.31 0.34 16.92
N GLU A 258 15.43 0.25 17.62
CA GLU A 258 16.77 0.43 17.03
C GLU A 258 17.11 -0.74 16.08
N GLU A 259 16.84 -1.98 16.50
CA GLU A 259 17.06 -3.15 15.66
C GLU A 259 16.11 -3.15 14.46
N ALA A 260 14.83 -2.83 14.67
CA ALA A 260 13.85 -2.74 13.60
C ALA A 260 14.24 -1.67 12.56
N GLN A 261 14.71 -0.49 13.00
CA GLN A 261 15.21 0.56 12.10
C GLN A 261 16.42 0.09 11.29
N ALA A 262 17.39 -0.62 11.90
CA ALA A 262 18.54 -1.16 11.20
C ALA A 262 18.12 -2.15 10.11
N ARG A 263 17.18 -3.05 10.40
CA ARG A 263 16.61 -3.98 9.42
C ARG A 263 15.88 -3.26 8.28
N VAL A 264 15.15 -2.20 8.59
CA VAL A 264 14.47 -1.36 7.58
C VAL A 264 15.49 -0.64 6.69
N VAL A 265 16.57 -0.09 7.23
CA VAL A 265 17.65 0.55 6.47
C VAL A 265 18.25 -0.44 5.46
N GLU A 266 18.61 -1.63 5.93
CA GLU A 266 19.17 -2.68 5.08
C GLU A 266 18.19 -3.10 3.98
N GLU A 267 16.94 -3.40 4.35
CA GLU A 267 15.95 -3.88 3.40
C GLU A 267 15.59 -2.82 2.35
N LEU A 268 15.44 -1.55 2.76
CA LEU A 268 15.19 -0.47 1.81
C LEU A 268 16.38 -0.22 0.89
N THR A 269 17.60 -0.32 1.38
CA THR A 269 18.82 -0.22 0.56
C THR A 269 18.82 -1.28 -0.54
N LEU A 270 18.51 -2.52 -0.19
CA LEU A 270 18.42 -3.63 -1.15
C LEU A 270 17.28 -3.45 -2.15
N LEU A 271 16.08 -3.11 -1.68
CA LEU A 271 14.89 -2.97 -2.53
C LEU A 271 14.96 -1.80 -3.50
N THR A 272 15.54 -0.69 -3.08
CA THR A 272 15.65 0.52 -3.91
C THR A 272 16.95 0.58 -4.72
N GLN A 273 17.88 -0.35 -4.48
CA GLN A 273 19.23 -0.37 -5.07
C GLN A 273 19.97 0.97 -4.87
N ALA A 274 19.66 1.65 -3.78
CA ALA A 274 20.27 2.94 -3.42
C ALA A 274 20.48 2.99 -1.90
N PRO A 275 21.58 3.60 -1.44
CA PRO A 275 21.83 3.76 0.00
C PRO A 275 20.66 4.43 0.71
N MET A 276 20.25 3.84 1.84
CA MET A 276 19.27 4.43 2.75
C MET A 276 19.99 4.92 4.00
N GLU A 277 20.00 6.22 4.19
CA GLU A 277 20.64 6.81 5.37
C GLU A 277 19.86 6.47 6.64
N PRO A 278 20.50 5.95 7.70
CA PRO A 278 19.84 5.61 8.96
C PRO A 278 19.06 6.78 9.57
N GLU A 279 19.56 8.00 9.41
CA GLU A 279 18.91 9.20 9.92
C GLU A 279 17.57 9.50 9.25
N LEU A 280 17.44 9.18 7.95
CA LEU A 280 16.15 9.29 7.25
C LEU A 280 15.11 8.32 7.82
N VAL A 281 15.52 7.08 8.10
CA VAL A 281 14.62 6.10 8.72
C VAL A 281 14.26 6.52 10.14
N ARG A 282 15.19 7.05 10.92
CA ARG A 282 14.93 7.57 12.27
C ARG A 282 13.96 8.77 12.23
N SER A 283 14.14 9.72 11.33
CA SER A 283 13.23 10.84 11.13
C SER A 283 11.83 10.35 10.75
N ALA A 284 11.74 9.43 9.78
CA ALA A 284 10.50 8.81 9.36
C ALA A 284 9.76 8.11 10.50
N TRP A 285 10.51 7.37 11.33
CA TRP A 285 9.96 6.59 12.46
C TRP A 285 9.16 7.43 13.43
N ASN A 286 9.61 8.65 13.71
CA ASN A 286 8.94 9.56 14.63
C ASN A 286 7.55 10.01 14.15
N ARG A 287 7.21 9.78 12.88
CA ARG A 287 5.91 10.11 12.30
C ARG A 287 4.99 8.90 12.17
N LEU A 288 5.46 7.72 12.53
CA LEU A 288 4.68 6.49 12.46
C LEU A 288 4.01 6.18 13.81
N LYS A 289 2.81 5.66 13.73
CA LYS A 289 2.11 5.05 14.84
C LYS A 289 1.79 3.60 14.48
N LEU A 290 2.58 2.68 15.01
CA LEU A 290 2.37 1.26 14.78
C LEU A 290 1.13 0.78 15.50
N THR A 291 0.31 -0.01 14.84
CA THR A 291 -0.95 -0.54 15.38
C THR A 291 -1.30 -1.86 14.73
N THR A 292 -2.10 -2.66 15.40
CA THR A 292 -2.75 -3.84 14.85
C THR A 292 -4.28 -3.68 14.78
N ASP A 293 -4.78 -2.59 15.36
CA ASP A 293 -6.19 -2.28 15.40
C ASP A 293 -6.69 -1.81 14.03
N ILE A 294 -7.87 -2.25 13.65
CA ILE A 294 -8.53 -1.80 12.42
C ILE A 294 -9.40 -0.59 12.77
N ASP A 295 -8.99 0.58 12.31
CA ASP A 295 -9.74 1.83 12.48
C ASP A 295 -10.94 1.88 11.53
N LEU A 296 -12.05 1.27 11.92
CA LEU A 296 -13.27 1.27 11.12
C LEU A 296 -13.88 2.68 10.88
N PRO A 297 -13.87 3.61 11.86
CA PRO A 297 -14.23 5.01 11.60
C PRO A 297 -13.37 5.66 10.53
N GLY A 298 -12.05 5.51 10.59
CA GLY A 298 -11.12 6.02 9.58
C GLY A 298 -11.36 5.43 8.21
N LEU A 299 -11.63 4.12 8.11
CA LEU A 299 -12.00 3.48 6.85
C LEU A 299 -13.31 4.03 6.26
N LYS A 300 -14.31 4.33 7.08
CA LYS A 300 -15.56 4.98 6.64
C LYS A 300 -15.28 6.37 6.10
N GLN A 301 -14.42 7.15 6.75
CA GLN A 301 -14.02 8.47 6.27
C GLN A 301 -13.34 8.39 4.90
N PHE A 302 -12.44 7.40 4.69
CA PHE A 302 -11.83 7.17 3.37
C PHE A 302 -12.86 6.84 2.28
N VAL A 303 -13.93 6.11 2.61
CA VAL A 303 -15.02 5.86 1.65
C VAL A 303 -15.71 7.16 1.26
N GLU A 304 -16.09 7.98 2.25
CA GLU A 304 -16.74 9.28 2.02
C GLU A 304 -15.82 10.21 1.20
N ASP A 305 -14.55 10.28 1.55
CA ASP A 305 -13.54 11.06 0.85
C ASP A 305 -13.35 10.61 -0.61
N ALA A 306 -13.27 9.31 -0.84
CA ALA A 306 -13.11 8.76 -2.19
C ALA A 306 -14.37 8.98 -3.05
N GLN A 307 -15.56 8.89 -2.44
CA GLN A 307 -16.82 9.19 -3.13
C GLN A 307 -16.94 10.67 -3.47
N ALA A 308 -16.55 11.56 -2.55
CA ALA A 308 -16.54 13.00 -2.79
C ALA A 308 -15.53 13.42 -3.88
N ALA A 309 -14.51 12.60 -4.14
CA ALA A 309 -13.50 12.81 -5.17
C ALA A 309 -13.80 12.09 -6.50
N ASP A 310 -14.98 11.51 -6.67
CA ASP A 310 -15.39 10.69 -7.83
C ASP A 310 -14.44 9.50 -8.13
N LEU A 311 -13.76 8.99 -7.08
CA LEU A 311 -12.84 7.85 -7.17
C LEU A 311 -13.50 6.54 -6.77
N LEU A 312 -14.70 6.59 -6.18
CA LEU A 312 -15.41 5.43 -5.67
C LEU A 312 -16.92 5.64 -5.74
N ASP A 313 -17.63 4.78 -6.46
CA ASP A 313 -19.09 4.92 -6.62
C ASP A 313 -19.83 4.34 -5.41
N ARG A 314 -19.86 3.01 -5.31
CA ARG A 314 -20.64 2.28 -4.31
C ARG A 314 -19.78 1.28 -3.57
N VAL A 315 -19.89 1.30 -2.25
CA VAL A 315 -19.17 0.36 -1.36
C VAL A 315 -20.17 -0.54 -0.63
N PRO A 316 -19.95 -1.86 -0.62
CA PRO A 316 -20.70 -2.76 0.26
C PRO A 316 -20.48 -2.39 1.74
N PRO A 317 -21.34 -2.85 2.66
CA PRO A 317 -21.15 -2.61 4.09
C PRO A 317 -19.75 -3.04 4.57
N LEU A 318 -19.03 -2.13 5.23
CA LEU A 318 -17.63 -2.33 5.63
C LEU A 318 -17.44 -3.41 6.69
N ASP A 319 -18.48 -3.76 7.43
CA ASP A 319 -18.42 -4.88 8.39
C ASP A 319 -18.07 -6.23 7.72
N GLY A 320 -18.40 -6.36 6.43
CA GLY A 320 -18.00 -7.52 5.62
C GLY A 320 -16.57 -7.44 5.09
N MET A 321 -15.89 -6.29 5.20
CA MET A 321 -14.51 -6.12 4.76
C MET A 321 -13.50 -6.64 5.79
N ILE A 322 -13.89 -6.67 7.06
CA ILE A 322 -13.02 -7.14 8.13
C ILE A 322 -13.05 -8.66 8.17
N TYR A 323 -11.87 -9.26 8.15
CA TYR A 323 -11.75 -10.72 8.32
C TYR A 323 -12.16 -11.09 9.74
N LYS A 324 -13.10 -12.02 9.83
CA LYS A 324 -13.53 -12.62 11.09
C LYS A 324 -13.06 -14.06 11.11
N GLN A 325 -12.41 -14.45 12.18
CA GLN A 325 -12.10 -15.85 12.44
C GLN A 325 -13.41 -16.53 12.88
N ASP A 326 -13.84 -17.56 12.17
CA ASP A 326 -14.97 -18.39 12.54
C ASP A 326 -14.62 -19.31 13.71
#